data_aa8ffc467573406e47abd221a62b7853
#
_entry.id   aa8ffc467573406e47abd221a62b7853
#
_cell.length_a   1.000
_cell.length_b   1.000
_cell.length_c   1.000
_cell.angle_alpha   90.00
_cell.angle_beta   90.00
_cell.angle_gamma   90.00
#
_symmetry.space_group_name_H-M   'P 1'
#
loop_
_entity.id
_entity.type
_entity.pdbx_description
1 polymer ?
#
loop_
_entity_poly.entity_id
_entity_poly.type
_entity_poly.pdbx_seq_one_letter_code
_entity_poly.pdbx_strand_id
1 'polypeptide(L)'
;VATTGDDILGKPGTHEKAVEQLKYLAGKRVCFHTGLCLLNTENGSTDVAVVPFTVEFRQLGISQIEHYLLADQPYNCAGSFKSEGLGITLFERMQGDDPTALIGLPLITLTTMLHSAGIILP
;
A
#
# COMPACT_ATOMS: atom_id res chain seq x y z
N VAL A 1 4.78 -4.24 -4.03
CA VAL A 1 6.11 -3.64 -3.78
C VAL A 1 5.95 -2.17 -3.49
N ALA A 2 6.59 -1.72 -2.42
CA ALA A 2 6.62 -0.31 -2.03
C ALA A 2 8.01 0.25 -2.31
N THR A 3 8.07 1.43 -2.93
CA THR A 3 9.34 2.07 -3.29
C THR A 3 9.34 3.54 -2.91
N THR A 4 10.52 4.07 -2.56
CA THR A 4 10.76 5.50 -2.47
C THR A 4 12.09 5.80 -3.18
N GLY A 5 12.05 6.62 -4.24
CA GLY A 5 13.18 6.75 -5.15
C GLY A 5 13.56 5.38 -5.71
N ASP A 6 14.82 5.00 -5.58
CA ASP A 6 15.31 3.69 -6.03
C ASP A 6 15.25 2.61 -4.94
N ASP A 7 14.82 2.95 -3.73
CA ASP A 7 14.79 2.02 -2.61
C ASP A 7 13.50 1.22 -2.58
N ILE A 8 13.63 -0.09 -2.35
CA ILE A 8 12.51 -0.99 -2.11
C ILE A 8 12.32 -1.12 -0.61
N LEU A 9 11.09 -0.87 -0.15
CA LEU A 9 10.75 -0.91 1.27
C LEU A 9 10.23 -2.30 1.63
N GLY A 10 10.83 -2.90 2.65
CA GLY A 10 10.37 -4.16 3.20
C GLY A 10 9.53 -3.99 4.46
N LYS A 11 9.14 -5.12 5.02
CA LYS A 11 8.50 -5.20 6.33
C LYS A 11 9.55 -4.97 7.40
N PRO A 12 9.31 -4.10 8.39
CA PRO A 12 10.32 -3.82 9.42
C PRO A 12 10.58 -4.99 10.37
N GLY A 13 9.56 -5.75 10.71
CA GLY A 13 9.67 -6.92 11.59
C GLY A 13 9.77 -6.59 13.08
N THR A 14 10.47 -5.54 13.46
CA THR A 14 10.64 -5.13 14.85
C THR A 14 10.24 -3.66 15.05
N HIS A 15 9.97 -3.29 16.30
CA HIS A 15 9.64 -1.91 16.65
C HIS A 15 10.78 -0.94 16.29
N GLU A 16 12.01 -1.30 16.62
CA GLU A 16 13.18 -0.47 16.36
C GLU A 16 13.39 -0.20 14.88
N LYS A 17 13.22 -1.24 14.05
CA LYS A 17 13.32 -1.09 12.58
C LYS A 17 12.17 -0.29 12.02
N ALA A 18 10.96 -0.41 12.59
CA ALA A 18 9.81 0.39 12.19
C ALA A 18 10.02 1.87 12.50
N VAL A 19 10.58 2.19 13.68
CA VAL A 19 10.95 3.57 14.04
C VAL A 19 11.94 4.14 13.01
N GLU A 20 12.99 3.41 12.71
CA GLU A 20 13.99 3.85 11.72
C GLU A 20 13.38 4.05 10.35
N GLN A 21 12.51 3.13 9.91
CA GLN A 21 11.85 3.23 8.60
C GLN A 21 10.95 4.45 8.51
N LEU A 22 10.12 4.72 9.53
CA LEU A 22 9.26 5.89 9.54
C LEU A 22 10.06 7.20 9.65
N LYS A 23 11.16 7.21 10.37
CA LYS A 23 12.08 8.36 10.40
C LYS A 23 12.65 8.63 9.01
N TYR A 24 13.03 7.57 8.30
CA TYR A 24 13.53 7.68 6.93
C TYR A 24 12.45 8.19 5.97
N LEU A 25 11.21 7.72 6.12
CA LEU A 25 10.10 8.05 5.23
C LEU A 25 9.48 9.43 5.50
N ALA A 26 9.75 10.03 6.66
CA ALA A 26 9.20 11.35 7.00
C ALA A 26 9.48 12.36 5.89
N GLY A 27 8.43 13.01 5.42
CA GLY A 27 8.51 13.99 4.33
C GLY A 27 8.74 13.41 2.93
N LYS A 28 8.75 12.08 2.80
CA LYS A 28 9.01 11.42 1.52
C LYS A 28 7.75 10.89 0.86
N ARG A 29 7.87 10.65 -0.45
CA ARG A 29 6.83 10.02 -1.26
C ARG A 29 7.13 8.55 -1.41
N VAL A 30 6.12 7.70 -1.20
CA VAL A 30 6.21 6.24 -1.36
C VAL A 30 5.18 5.79 -2.38
N CYS A 31 5.62 5.03 -3.38
CA CYS A 31 4.75 4.45 -4.38
C CYS A 31 4.58 2.95 -4.11
N PHE A 32 3.32 2.52 -4.05
CA PHE A 32 2.95 1.11 -3.95
C PHE A 32 2.57 0.60 -5.33
N HIS A 33 3.18 -0.50 -5.75
CA HIS A 33 2.89 -1.19 -7.01
C HIS A 33 2.21 -2.51 -6.65
N THR A 34 0.91 -2.58 -6.83
CA THR A 34 0.12 -3.76 -6.46
C THR A 34 -0.25 -4.55 -7.70
N GLY A 35 0.24 -5.78 -7.77
CA GLY A 35 -0.05 -6.70 -8.86
C GLY A 35 -1.38 -7.40 -8.67
N LEU A 36 -2.09 -7.63 -9.79
CA LEU A 36 -3.36 -8.35 -9.82
C LEU A 36 -3.38 -9.28 -11.03
N CYS A 37 -3.78 -10.53 -10.81
CA CYS A 37 -3.94 -11.51 -11.87
C CYS A 37 -5.31 -12.17 -11.73
N LEU A 38 -6.08 -12.18 -12.80
CA LEU A 38 -7.35 -12.91 -12.90
C LEU A 38 -7.16 -14.09 -13.85
N LEU A 39 -7.34 -15.31 -13.33
CA LEU A 39 -7.29 -16.54 -14.13
C LEU A 39 -8.71 -17.04 -14.39
N ASN A 40 -9.03 -17.26 -15.67
CA ASN A 40 -10.26 -17.93 -16.07
C ASN A 40 -9.97 -19.42 -16.28
N THR A 41 -10.46 -20.27 -15.40
CA THR A 41 -10.19 -21.72 -15.46
C THR A 41 -10.94 -22.44 -16.57
N GLU A 42 -11.98 -21.84 -17.13
CA GLU A 42 -12.73 -22.46 -18.25
C GLU A 42 -11.96 -22.44 -19.55
N ASN A 43 -11.23 -21.34 -19.81
CA ASN A 43 -10.50 -21.17 -21.08
C ASN A 43 -8.99 -20.98 -20.88
N GLY A 44 -8.50 -21.00 -19.65
CA GLY A 44 -7.09 -20.81 -19.31
C GLY A 44 -6.55 -19.41 -19.54
N SER A 45 -7.40 -18.42 -19.85
CA SER A 45 -6.94 -17.06 -20.07
C SER A 45 -6.55 -16.38 -18.75
N THR A 46 -5.57 -15.48 -18.84
CA THR A 46 -5.15 -14.66 -17.71
C THR A 46 -5.21 -13.18 -18.10
N ASP A 47 -5.56 -12.35 -17.12
CA ASP A 47 -5.52 -10.91 -17.24
C ASP A 47 -4.67 -10.38 -16.09
N VAL A 48 -3.67 -9.54 -16.38
CA VAL A 48 -2.68 -9.09 -15.40
C VAL A 48 -2.60 -7.58 -15.44
N ALA A 49 -2.54 -6.98 -14.26
CA ALA A 49 -2.33 -5.53 -14.11
C ALA A 49 -1.45 -5.21 -12.93
N VAL A 50 -0.79 -4.06 -12.98
CA VAL A 50 -0.10 -3.45 -11.86
C VAL A 50 -0.73 -2.10 -11.61
N VAL A 51 -1.21 -1.87 -10.40
CA VAL A 51 -1.91 -0.64 -10.02
C VAL A 51 -1.04 0.16 -9.07
N PRO A 52 -0.54 1.34 -9.47
CA PRO A 52 0.26 2.18 -8.61
C PRO A 52 -0.62 3.02 -7.69
N PHE A 53 -0.14 3.25 -6.48
CA PHE A 53 -0.76 4.19 -5.55
C PHE A 53 0.33 4.86 -4.71
N THR A 54 0.28 6.18 -4.60
CA THR A 54 1.34 6.96 -3.96
C THR A 54 0.82 7.64 -2.71
N VAL A 55 1.62 7.61 -1.65
CA VAL A 55 1.38 8.39 -0.44
C VAL A 55 2.56 9.34 -0.20
N GLU A 56 2.27 10.51 0.35
CA GLU A 56 3.30 11.45 0.79
C GLU A 56 3.21 11.56 2.30
N PHE A 57 4.31 11.22 2.97
CA PHE A 57 4.38 11.29 4.43
C PHE A 57 4.53 12.73 4.90
N ARG A 58 3.88 13.05 6.01
CA ARG A 58 4.15 14.29 6.75
C ARG A 58 5.57 14.27 7.28
N GLN A 59 6.08 15.43 7.69
CA GLN A 59 7.23 15.47 8.57
C GLN A 59 6.82 14.87 9.92
N LEU A 60 7.50 13.80 10.33
CA LEU A 60 7.12 13.04 11.52
C LEU A 60 8.13 13.25 12.62
N GLY A 61 7.64 13.64 13.81
CA GLY A 61 8.44 13.67 15.02
C GLY A 61 8.56 12.29 15.66
N ILE A 62 9.59 12.07 16.47
CA ILE A 62 9.81 10.76 17.11
C ILE A 62 8.64 10.35 18.01
N SER A 63 8.06 11.29 18.74
CA SER A 63 6.91 11.03 19.61
C SER A 63 5.70 10.55 18.80
N GLN A 64 5.43 11.17 17.66
CA GLN A 64 4.34 10.78 16.77
C GLN A 64 4.56 9.37 16.20
N ILE A 65 5.79 9.06 15.81
CA ILE A 65 6.16 7.74 15.30
C ILE A 65 5.92 6.67 16.36
N GLU A 66 6.41 6.91 17.59
CA GLU A 66 6.25 5.97 18.70
C GLU A 66 4.78 5.74 19.03
N HIS A 67 3.98 6.79 19.14
CA HIS A 67 2.55 6.67 19.43
C HIS A 67 1.84 5.87 18.34
N TYR A 68 2.14 6.14 17.07
CA TYR A 68 1.53 5.42 15.97
C TYR A 68 1.88 3.93 15.99
N LEU A 69 3.16 3.60 16.15
CA LEU A 69 3.61 2.21 16.13
C LEU A 69 3.01 1.39 17.27
N LEU A 70 2.86 1.98 18.45
CA LEU A 70 2.21 1.30 19.57
C LEU A 70 0.72 1.08 19.34
N ALA A 71 0.06 2.00 18.63
CA ALA A 71 -1.38 1.89 18.34
C ALA A 71 -1.69 0.79 17.33
N ASP A 72 -0.98 0.74 16.21
CA ASP A 72 -1.29 -0.16 15.10
C ASP A 72 -0.37 -1.38 15.01
N GLN A 73 0.81 -1.32 15.58
CA GLN A 73 1.81 -2.40 15.53
C GLN A 73 2.01 -2.96 14.11
N PRO A 74 2.36 -2.11 13.11
CA PRO A 74 2.39 -2.47 11.70
C PRO A 74 3.72 -3.15 11.29
N TYR A 75 4.23 -4.05 12.11
CA TYR A 75 5.57 -4.62 11.93
C TYR A 75 5.66 -5.61 10.76
N ASN A 76 4.52 -6.13 10.32
CA ASN A 76 4.42 -7.01 9.16
C ASN A 76 3.95 -6.30 7.89
N CYS A 77 3.95 -4.97 7.89
CA CYS A 77 3.52 -4.16 6.76
C CYS A 77 4.71 -3.46 6.12
N ALA A 78 4.84 -3.55 4.80
CA ALA A 78 5.85 -2.79 4.07
C ALA A 78 5.63 -1.30 4.28
N GLY A 79 6.72 -0.55 4.59
CA GLY A 79 6.63 0.87 4.90
C GLY A 79 6.22 1.18 6.33
N SER A 80 6.01 0.17 7.16
CA SER A 80 5.70 0.32 8.61
C SER A 80 4.40 1.05 8.90
N PHE A 81 3.36 0.87 8.07
CA PHE A 81 2.06 1.48 8.35
C PHE A 81 0.89 0.62 7.83
N LYS A 82 -0.28 0.87 8.42
CA LYS A 82 -1.56 0.31 7.99
C LYS A 82 -2.46 1.47 7.59
N SER A 83 -2.75 1.61 6.29
CA SER A 83 -3.60 2.69 5.80
C SER A 83 -5.06 2.53 6.25
N GLU A 84 -5.51 1.30 6.41
CA GLU A 84 -6.85 0.96 6.92
C GLU A 84 -7.00 1.22 8.42
N GLY A 85 -5.90 1.39 9.14
CA GLY A 85 -5.88 1.79 10.55
C GLY A 85 -5.57 3.28 10.70
N LEU A 86 -4.74 3.61 11.67
CA LEU A 86 -4.34 4.98 11.94
C LEU A 86 -3.21 5.48 11.02
N GLY A 87 -2.70 4.62 10.14
CA GLY A 87 -1.63 4.98 9.20
C GLY A 87 -1.96 6.19 8.34
N ILE A 88 -3.24 6.39 8.03
CA ILE A 88 -3.67 7.54 7.24
C ILE A 88 -3.30 8.88 7.90
N THR A 89 -3.15 8.90 9.22
CA THR A 89 -2.75 10.12 9.95
C THR A 89 -1.31 10.54 9.68
N LEU A 90 -0.50 9.63 9.13
CA LEU A 90 0.91 9.89 8.82
C LEU A 90 1.08 10.60 7.48
N PHE A 91 0.03 10.67 6.65
CA PHE A 91 0.12 11.17 5.29
C PHE A 91 -0.33 12.61 5.19
N GLU A 92 0.34 13.36 4.32
CA GLU A 92 -0.07 14.68 3.91
C GLU A 92 -1.01 14.62 2.73
N ARG A 93 -0.81 13.65 1.82
CA ARG A 93 -1.67 13.43 0.66
C ARG A 93 -1.53 12.02 0.13
N MET A 94 -2.53 11.60 -0.63
CA MET A 94 -2.56 10.34 -1.36
C MET A 94 -2.89 10.64 -2.82
N GLN A 95 -2.32 9.82 -3.74
CA GLN A 95 -2.53 10.01 -5.17
C GLN A 95 -2.57 8.67 -5.88
N GLY A 96 -3.61 8.43 -6.66
CA GLY A 96 -3.83 7.21 -7.42
C GLY A 96 -5.30 7.03 -7.74
N ASP A 97 -5.59 6.12 -8.65
CA ASP A 97 -6.97 5.89 -9.12
C ASP A 97 -7.77 4.99 -8.17
N ASP A 98 -7.08 4.15 -7.40
CA ASP A 98 -7.74 3.15 -6.57
C ASP A 98 -7.04 3.02 -5.21
N PRO A 99 -7.61 3.61 -4.15
CA PRO A 99 -7.03 3.51 -2.81
C PRO A 99 -7.05 2.09 -2.26
N THR A 100 -7.88 1.18 -2.78
CA THR A 100 -7.88 -0.21 -2.33
C THR A 100 -6.62 -0.96 -2.77
N ALA A 101 -5.89 -0.45 -3.78
CA ALA A 101 -4.58 -0.97 -4.16
C ALA A 101 -3.58 -0.86 -3.00
N LEU A 102 -3.67 0.19 -2.19
CA LEU A 102 -2.79 0.39 -1.04
C LEU A 102 -3.00 -0.67 0.03
N ILE A 103 -4.24 -1.16 0.17
CA ILE A 103 -4.59 -2.21 1.14
C ILE A 103 -4.16 -3.59 0.63
N GLY A 104 -4.05 -3.76 -0.69
CA GLY A 104 -3.49 -4.98 -1.28
C GLY A 104 -4.28 -5.63 -2.39
N LEU A 105 -5.53 -5.21 -2.63
CA LEU A 105 -6.34 -5.73 -3.74
C LEU A 105 -7.05 -4.59 -4.46
N PRO A 106 -6.60 -4.25 -5.71
CA PRO A 106 -7.17 -3.14 -6.46
C PRO A 106 -8.58 -3.48 -6.98
N LEU A 107 -9.60 -3.08 -6.26
CA LEU A 107 -10.98 -3.49 -6.54
C LEU A 107 -11.57 -2.83 -7.79
N ILE A 108 -11.16 -1.62 -8.12
CA ILE A 108 -11.63 -0.96 -9.35
C ILE A 108 -11.12 -1.72 -10.58
N THR A 109 -9.83 -2.03 -10.61
CA THR A 109 -9.23 -2.80 -11.70
C THR A 109 -9.79 -4.21 -11.76
N LEU A 110 -9.97 -4.86 -10.60
CA LEU A 110 -10.58 -6.18 -10.52
C LEU A 110 -12.00 -6.17 -11.11
N THR A 111 -12.80 -5.17 -10.79
CA THR A 111 -14.15 -5.02 -11.34
C THR A 111 -14.11 -4.92 -12.86
N THR A 112 -13.19 -4.13 -13.41
CA THR A 112 -13.00 -4.01 -14.86
C THR A 112 -12.67 -5.35 -15.49
N MET A 113 -11.74 -6.12 -14.88
CA MET A 113 -11.37 -7.45 -15.36
C MET A 113 -12.54 -8.44 -15.32
N LEU A 114 -13.34 -8.39 -14.26
CA LEU A 114 -14.50 -9.26 -14.11
C LEU A 114 -15.59 -8.92 -15.15
N HIS A 115 -15.85 -7.63 -15.38
CA HIS A 115 -16.76 -7.21 -16.45
C HIS A 115 -16.28 -7.73 -17.80
N SER A 116 -14.99 -7.62 -18.10
CA SER A 116 -14.42 -8.11 -19.36
C SER A 116 -14.52 -9.62 -19.49
N ALA A 117 -14.54 -10.35 -18.39
CA ALA A 117 -14.74 -11.80 -18.37
C ALA A 117 -16.22 -12.21 -18.42
N GLY A 118 -17.15 -11.25 -18.52
CA GLY A 118 -18.58 -11.52 -18.63
C GLY A 118 -19.31 -11.62 -17.28
N ILE A 119 -18.63 -11.30 -16.17
CA ILE A 119 -19.28 -11.30 -14.86
C ILE A 119 -20.09 -10.00 -14.70
N ILE A 120 -21.34 -10.14 -14.32
CA ILE A 120 -22.23 -8.99 -14.12
C ILE A 120 -22.09 -8.51 -12.68
N LEU A 121 -21.55 -7.32 -12.53
CA LEU A 121 -21.48 -6.59 -11.27
C LEU A 121 -22.25 -5.29 -11.41
N PRO A 122 -22.90 -4.81 -10.34
CA PRO A 122 -23.74 -3.61 -10.37
C PRO A 122 -23.07 -2.42 -10.99
#